data_4f0efbd79cbd1c3a806abfcfc662fac2
#
_entry.id   4f0efbd79cbd1c3a806abfcfc662fac2
#
_cell.length_a   1.000
_cell.length_b   1.000
_cell.length_c   1.000
_cell.angle_alpha   90.00
_cell.angle_beta   90.00
_cell.angle_gamma   90.00
#
_symmetry.space_group_name_H-M   'P 1'
#
loop_
_entity.id
_entity.type
_entity.pdbx_description
1 polymer ?
#
loop_
_entity_poly.entity_id
_entity_poly.type
_entity_poly.pdbx_seq_one_letter_code
_entity_poly.pdbx_strand_id
1 'polypeptide(L)'
;MPAALAVGAGLQALASAGAPTTAAAAPLGVLLDYAAGVISASDIKSSGALGAIRYVSDRRPGGDWMLGKPIQLTEARDLYQNGLKIVSCYQYGKQDTADWLGGQDAGVKHAKRGWQLHLAAGGSYGAPIYTSIDDDPTYEQYKQQVAPYLRGWEAVLGHQRTGVYANSKTIEWATQDGLGSYFWQHNWGSPGKIAHRAAHLHQVEIDARSVGGIGVDINHILQPQFGQWD
;
A
#
# COMPACT_ATOMS: atom_id res chain seq x y z
N MET A 1 18.34 80.77 10.35
CA MET A 1 17.39 79.82 10.96
C MET A 1 16.95 78.83 9.88
N PRO A 2 17.52 77.63 9.75
CA PRO A 2 16.99 76.69 8.78
C PRO A 2 15.99 75.73 9.43
N ALA A 3 14.88 75.44 8.76
CA ALA A 3 13.81 74.56 9.12
C ALA A 3 14.24 73.10 8.95
N ALA A 4 13.89 72.29 9.91
CA ALA A 4 14.09 70.82 9.87
C ALA A 4 12.95 70.14 9.11
N LEU A 5 13.33 69.33 8.11
CA LEU A 5 12.42 68.39 7.43
C LEU A 5 12.40 67.06 8.20
N ALA A 6 11.18 66.65 8.64
CA ALA A 6 10.93 65.34 9.21
C ALA A 6 10.64 64.36 8.09
N VAL A 7 11.45 63.28 7.96
CA VAL A 7 11.22 62.16 7.05
C VAL A 7 10.46 61.10 7.81
N GLY A 8 9.20 60.91 7.44
CA GLY A 8 8.36 59.82 7.92
C GLY A 8 8.70 58.50 7.20
N ALA A 9 9.21 57.53 7.92
CA ALA A 9 9.40 56.15 7.41
C ALA A 9 8.09 55.37 7.50
N GLY A 10 7.45 55.16 6.37
CA GLY A 10 6.29 54.25 6.27
C GLY A 10 6.75 52.79 6.25
N LEU A 11 6.40 52.07 7.33
CA LEU A 11 6.50 50.61 7.34
C LEU A 11 5.39 50.01 6.46
N GLN A 12 5.74 49.51 5.30
CA GLN A 12 4.86 48.64 4.52
C GLN A 12 4.91 47.23 5.10
N ALA A 13 3.76 46.79 5.68
CA ALA A 13 3.58 45.41 6.07
C ALA A 13 3.44 44.52 4.81
N LEU A 14 4.44 43.66 4.57
CA LEU A 14 4.34 42.62 3.59
C LEU A 14 3.32 41.57 4.07
N ALA A 15 2.15 41.55 3.49
CA ALA A 15 1.19 40.47 3.66
C ALA A 15 1.79 39.21 3.00
N SER A 16 2.19 38.23 3.81
CA SER A 16 2.53 36.90 3.34
C SER A 16 1.28 36.25 2.77
N ALA A 17 1.18 36.20 1.45
CA ALA A 17 0.18 35.38 0.76
C ALA A 17 0.47 33.92 1.13
N GLY A 18 -0.38 33.31 1.95
CA GLY A 18 -0.34 31.88 2.20
C GLY A 18 -0.46 31.14 0.89
N ALA A 19 0.48 30.25 0.61
CA ALA A 19 0.37 29.37 -0.57
C ALA A 19 -0.96 28.62 -0.51
N PRO A 20 -1.69 28.50 -1.63
CA PRO A 20 -2.94 27.74 -1.63
C PRO A 20 -2.64 26.29 -1.25
N THR A 21 -3.24 25.82 -0.17
CA THR A 21 -3.28 24.39 0.15
C THR A 21 -4.09 23.74 -0.96
N THR A 22 -3.40 23.07 -1.89
CA THR A 22 -4.06 22.23 -2.90
C THR A 22 -4.82 21.14 -2.13
N ALA A 23 -6.15 21.18 -2.18
CA ALA A 23 -6.97 20.10 -1.66
C ALA A 23 -6.49 18.79 -2.31
N ALA A 24 -6.28 17.75 -1.50
CA ALA A 24 -5.94 16.45 -2.02
C ALA A 24 -6.99 16.03 -3.05
N ALA A 25 -6.56 15.59 -4.23
CA ALA A 25 -7.49 15.12 -5.27
C ALA A 25 -8.36 13.98 -4.70
N ALA A 26 -9.64 13.96 -5.09
CA ALA A 26 -10.54 12.88 -4.70
C ALA A 26 -9.98 11.53 -5.21
N PRO A 27 -10.12 10.43 -4.45
CA PRO A 27 -9.67 9.12 -4.89
C PRO A 27 -10.43 8.67 -6.15
N LEU A 28 -9.74 7.91 -7.00
CA LEU A 28 -10.32 7.36 -8.24
C LEU A 28 -11.32 6.22 -7.96
N GLY A 29 -11.33 5.69 -6.74
CA GLY A 29 -12.21 4.64 -6.27
C GLY A 29 -11.70 4.02 -4.99
N VAL A 30 -12.35 2.92 -4.60
CA VAL A 30 -12.05 2.20 -3.36
C VAL A 30 -11.80 0.73 -3.66
N LEU A 31 -10.82 0.14 -2.98
CA LEU A 31 -10.61 -1.30 -2.86
C LEU A 31 -10.80 -1.72 -1.40
N LEU A 32 -11.31 -2.93 -1.22
CA LEU A 32 -11.34 -3.59 0.09
C LEU A 32 -10.08 -4.44 0.26
N ASP A 33 -9.56 -4.59 1.50
CA ASP A 33 -8.68 -5.70 1.82
C ASP A 33 -9.19 -6.44 3.05
N TYR A 34 -9.01 -7.76 3.07
CA TYR A 34 -9.55 -8.64 4.09
C TYR A 34 -8.85 -9.99 4.11
N ALA A 35 -8.78 -10.61 5.30
CA ALA A 35 -8.13 -11.90 5.52
C ALA A 35 -9.06 -12.95 6.14
N ALA A 36 -10.11 -12.54 6.87
CA ALA A 36 -10.91 -13.42 7.71
C ALA A 36 -11.80 -14.41 6.94
N GLY A 37 -12.07 -14.15 5.66
CA GLY A 37 -12.92 -15.02 4.84
C GLY A 37 -12.87 -14.64 3.37
N VAL A 38 -13.85 -15.13 2.60
CA VAL A 38 -14.09 -14.80 1.20
C VAL A 38 -15.36 -14.00 1.11
N ILE A 39 -15.31 -12.82 0.48
CA ILE A 39 -16.46 -11.96 0.24
C ILE A 39 -16.91 -12.19 -1.21
N SER A 40 -18.22 -12.36 -1.45
CA SER A 40 -18.74 -12.52 -2.80
C SER A 40 -18.53 -11.25 -3.65
N ALA A 41 -18.36 -11.41 -4.95
CA ALA A 41 -18.27 -10.26 -5.87
C ALA A 41 -19.53 -9.37 -5.79
N SER A 42 -20.69 -9.95 -5.55
CA SER A 42 -21.95 -9.22 -5.35
C SER A 42 -21.91 -8.30 -4.14
N ASP A 43 -21.38 -8.77 -3.01
CA ASP A 43 -21.27 -7.96 -1.79
C ASP A 43 -20.24 -6.84 -1.95
N ILE A 44 -19.10 -7.12 -2.60
CA ILE A 44 -18.09 -6.11 -2.91
C ILE A 44 -18.70 -5.00 -3.81
N LYS A 45 -19.40 -5.36 -4.87
CA LYS A 45 -20.09 -4.38 -5.74
C LYS A 45 -21.14 -3.56 -4.98
N SER A 46 -21.90 -4.22 -4.12
CA SER A 46 -22.94 -3.56 -3.30
C SER A 46 -22.35 -2.58 -2.29
N SER A 47 -21.10 -2.77 -1.86
CA SER A 47 -20.38 -1.82 -1.00
C SER A 47 -19.89 -0.57 -1.75
N GLY A 48 -19.95 -0.56 -3.08
CA GLY A 48 -19.41 0.50 -3.94
C GLY A 48 -17.90 0.40 -4.21
N ALA A 49 -17.24 -0.67 -3.76
CA ALA A 49 -15.83 -0.90 -4.05
C ALA A 49 -15.62 -1.40 -5.49
N LEU A 50 -14.51 -1.00 -6.11
CA LEU A 50 -14.13 -1.39 -7.47
C LEU A 50 -13.43 -2.74 -7.52
N GLY A 51 -13.12 -3.35 -6.38
CA GLY A 51 -12.43 -4.61 -6.27
C GLY A 51 -11.80 -4.83 -4.90
N ALA A 52 -10.81 -5.71 -4.84
CA ALA A 52 -10.17 -6.09 -3.60
C ALA A 52 -8.66 -6.31 -3.73
N ILE A 53 -7.94 -6.01 -2.66
CA ILE A 53 -6.55 -6.41 -2.45
C ILE A 53 -6.59 -7.76 -1.73
N ARG A 54 -5.94 -8.76 -2.33
CA ARG A 54 -6.04 -10.14 -1.83
C ARG A 54 -4.67 -10.73 -1.57
N TYR A 55 -4.60 -11.52 -0.53
CA TYR A 55 -3.36 -12.09 -0.04
C TYR A 55 -2.93 -13.31 -0.86
N VAL A 56 -1.72 -13.25 -1.43
CA VAL A 56 -1.00 -14.36 -2.06
C VAL A 56 0.08 -14.89 -1.10
N SER A 57 -0.29 -15.06 0.16
CA SER A 57 0.56 -15.62 1.23
C SER A 57 -0.20 -16.69 1.99
N ASP A 58 0.51 -17.67 2.50
CA ASP A 58 -0.07 -18.65 3.43
C ASP A 58 -0.56 -17.99 4.73
N ARG A 59 -1.37 -18.70 5.49
CA ARG A 59 -1.71 -18.30 6.87
C ARG A 59 -0.46 -18.46 7.74
N ARG A 60 -0.21 -17.47 8.61
CA ARG A 60 0.84 -17.61 9.61
C ARG A 60 0.44 -18.58 10.72
N PRO A 61 1.38 -19.15 11.49
CA PRO A 61 1.07 -19.88 12.70
C PRO A 61 0.14 -19.10 13.64
N GLY A 62 -0.90 -19.73 14.18
CA GLY A 62 -1.93 -19.06 14.97
C GLY A 62 -2.91 -18.18 14.18
N GLY A 63 -2.84 -18.21 12.84
CA GLY A 63 -3.71 -17.47 11.94
C GLY A 63 -4.90 -18.26 11.38
N ASP A 64 -5.46 -19.19 12.14
CA ASP A 64 -6.56 -20.06 11.70
C ASP A 64 -7.82 -19.30 11.31
N TRP A 65 -8.01 -18.11 11.87
CA TRP A 65 -9.09 -17.21 11.54
C TRP A 65 -8.96 -16.57 10.14
N MET A 66 -7.76 -16.60 9.52
CA MET A 66 -7.49 -16.02 8.20
C MET A 66 -7.99 -16.92 7.06
N LEU A 67 -9.28 -17.24 7.06
CA LEU A 67 -9.88 -18.19 6.12
C LEU A 67 -9.80 -17.73 4.64
N GLY A 68 -9.61 -16.44 4.40
CA GLY A 68 -9.42 -15.85 3.06
C GLY A 68 -7.98 -15.89 2.55
N LYS A 69 -7.02 -16.49 3.26
CA LYS A 69 -5.62 -16.63 2.80
C LYS A 69 -5.27 -18.07 2.45
N PRO A 70 -4.57 -18.26 1.36
CA PRO A 70 -4.39 -17.36 0.21
C PRO A 70 -5.66 -17.27 -0.65
N ILE A 71 -5.76 -16.22 -1.49
CA ILE A 71 -6.80 -16.14 -2.51
C ILE A 71 -6.79 -17.41 -3.38
N GLN A 72 -7.97 -17.92 -3.70
CA GLN A 72 -8.14 -19.10 -4.54
C GLN A 72 -8.63 -18.72 -5.95
N LEU A 73 -8.34 -19.57 -6.93
CA LEU A 73 -8.76 -19.37 -8.32
C LEU A 73 -10.28 -19.18 -8.46
N THR A 74 -11.08 -19.83 -7.62
CA THR A 74 -12.54 -19.70 -7.61
C THR A 74 -12.99 -18.30 -7.20
N GLU A 75 -12.37 -17.72 -6.18
CA GLU A 75 -12.61 -16.34 -5.75
C GLU A 75 -12.16 -15.34 -6.82
N ALA A 76 -10.96 -15.53 -7.36
CA ALA A 76 -10.45 -14.66 -8.41
C ALA A 76 -11.35 -14.65 -9.66
N ARG A 77 -11.86 -15.81 -10.06
CA ARG A 77 -12.81 -15.91 -11.17
C ARG A 77 -14.15 -15.23 -10.88
N ASP A 78 -14.68 -15.34 -9.67
CA ASP A 78 -15.91 -14.63 -9.29
C ASP A 78 -15.71 -13.11 -9.39
N LEU A 79 -14.60 -12.59 -8.86
CA LEU A 79 -14.26 -11.18 -8.96
C LEU A 79 -14.11 -10.73 -10.42
N TYR A 80 -13.32 -11.45 -11.22
CA TYR A 80 -13.10 -11.16 -12.63
C TYR A 80 -14.38 -11.14 -13.45
N GLN A 81 -15.22 -12.19 -13.34
CA GLN A 81 -16.47 -12.32 -14.08
C GLN A 81 -17.47 -11.21 -13.74
N ASN A 82 -17.32 -10.59 -12.58
CA ASN A 82 -18.12 -9.47 -12.14
C ASN A 82 -17.48 -8.10 -12.43
N GLY A 83 -16.35 -8.05 -13.15
CA GLY A 83 -15.66 -6.82 -13.54
C GLY A 83 -14.97 -6.12 -12.41
N LEU A 84 -14.69 -6.82 -11.30
CA LEU A 84 -13.96 -6.29 -10.14
C LEU A 84 -12.44 -6.44 -10.34
N LYS A 85 -11.70 -5.45 -9.87
CA LYS A 85 -10.24 -5.44 -9.91
C LYS A 85 -9.65 -6.22 -8.75
N ILE A 86 -8.53 -6.89 -8.99
CA ILE A 86 -7.81 -7.66 -7.99
C ILE A 86 -6.39 -7.09 -7.90
N VAL A 87 -5.89 -6.92 -6.68
CA VAL A 87 -4.50 -6.56 -6.40
C VAL A 87 -3.88 -7.63 -5.51
N SER A 88 -2.68 -8.06 -5.81
CA SER A 88 -1.98 -9.07 -5.01
C SER A 88 -1.13 -8.42 -3.90
N CYS A 89 -1.28 -8.94 -2.69
CA CYS A 89 -0.50 -8.55 -1.51
C CYS A 89 0.12 -9.79 -0.86
N TYR A 90 1.34 -9.67 -0.37
CA TYR A 90 2.01 -10.72 0.38
C TYR A 90 2.34 -10.25 1.79
N GLN A 91 1.80 -10.92 2.78
CA GLN A 91 2.12 -10.78 4.19
C GLN A 91 1.93 -12.12 4.89
N TYR A 92 3.02 -12.77 5.31
CA TYR A 92 2.99 -14.02 6.05
C TYR A 92 3.15 -13.76 7.55
N GLY A 93 4.26 -13.14 7.95
CA GLY A 93 4.55 -12.75 9.33
C GLY A 93 3.97 -11.39 9.72
N LYS A 94 4.09 -11.04 11.00
CA LYS A 94 3.74 -9.73 11.56
C LYS A 94 4.54 -9.48 12.84
N GLN A 95 4.87 -8.22 13.14
CA GLN A 95 5.60 -7.82 14.35
C GLN A 95 6.93 -8.57 14.46
N ASP A 96 7.19 -9.29 15.57
CA ASP A 96 8.43 -10.04 15.81
C ASP A 96 8.71 -11.15 14.79
N THR A 97 7.73 -11.49 13.97
CA THR A 97 7.84 -12.47 12.88
C THR A 97 7.69 -11.82 11.50
N ALA A 98 7.78 -10.49 11.40
CA ALA A 98 7.58 -9.77 10.15
C ALA A 98 8.56 -10.27 9.08
N ASP A 99 8.03 -10.41 7.85
CA ASP A 99 8.74 -11.04 6.75
C ASP A 99 10.06 -10.34 6.39
N TRP A 100 10.11 -9.01 6.52
CA TRP A 100 11.26 -8.18 6.18
C TRP A 100 12.45 -8.30 7.16
N LEU A 101 12.22 -8.82 8.37
CA LEU A 101 13.27 -9.00 9.38
C LEU A 101 14.41 -9.94 8.90
N GLY A 102 14.10 -10.88 8.03
CA GLY A 102 15.07 -11.81 7.46
C GLY A 102 15.87 -11.28 6.25
N GLY A 103 15.73 -9.99 5.90
CA GLY A 103 16.51 -9.35 4.86
C GLY A 103 16.37 -10.02 3.49
N GLN A 104 17.45 -10.03 2.71
CA GLN A 104 17.42 -10.45 1.30
C GLN A 104 16.99 -11.92 1.10
N ASP A 105 17.46 -12.83 1.93
CA ASP A 105 17.11 -14.25 1.80
C ASP A 105 15.63 -14.50 2.04
N ALA A 106 15.06 -13.81 3.05
CA ALA A 106 13.62 -13.83 3.28
C ALA A 106 12.86 -13.22 2.09
N GLY A 107 13.35 -12.11 1.53
CA GLY A 107 12.77 -11.50 0.33
C GLY A 107 12.69 -12.47 -0.84
N VAL A 108 13.79 -13.17 -1.14
CA VAL A 108 13.81 -14.21 -2.19
C VAL A 108 12.84 -15.35 -1.89
N LYS A 109 12.81 -15.85 -0.66
CA LYS A 109 11.91 -16.92 -0.23
C LYS A 109 10.44 -16.53 -0.39
N HIS A 110 10.08 -15.38 0.15
CA HIS A 110 8.70 -14.89 0.17
C HIS A 110 8.22 -14.49 -1.23
N ALA A 111 9.08 -13.89 -2.05
CA ALA A 111 8.77 -13.57 -3.44
C ALA A 111 8.48 -14.81 -4.28
N LYS A 112 9.27 -15.88 -4.16
CA LYS A 112 9.01 -17.17 -4.83
C LYS A 112 7.67 -17.76 -4.41
N ARG A 113 7.37 -17.76 -3.11
CA ARG A 113 6.11 -18.28 -2.61
C ARG A 113 4.91 -17.43 -3.03
N GLY A 114 5.03 -16.11 -2.92
CA GLY A 114 3.99 -15.17 -3.35
C GLY A 114 3.68 -15.30 -4.83
N TRP A 115 4.72 -15.40 -5.68
CA TRP A 115 4.56 -15.60 -7.11
C TRP A 115 3.86 -16.91 -7.46
N GLN A 116 4.24 -18.00 -6.79
CA GLN A 116 3.59 -19.30 -6.96
C GLN A 116 2.09 -19.23 -6.66
N LEU A 117 1.71 -18.60 -5.54
CA LEU A 117 0.32 -18.46 -5.12
C LEU A 117 -0.45 -17.49 -6.01
N HIS A 118 0.17 -16.39 -6.45
CA HIS A 118 -0.40 -15.46 -7.42
C HIS A 118 -0.79 -16.15 -8.73
N LEU A 119 0.12 -16.93 -9.31
CA LEU A 119 -0.18 -17.68 -10.54
C LEU A 119 -1.21 -18.79 -10.32
N ALA A 120 -1.19 -19.47 -9.17
CA ALA A 120 -2.19 -20.48 -8.83
C ALA A 120 -3.61 -19.89 -8.71
N ALA A 121 -3.72 -18.63 -8.28
CA ALA A 121 -4.98 -17.89 -8.25
C ALA A 121 -5.42 -17.37 -9.63
N GLY A 122 -4.60 -17.51 -10.67
CA GLY A 122 -4.87 -17.00 -12.01
C GLY A 122 -4.35 -15.57 -12.24
N GLY A 123 -3.48 -15.07 -11.35
CA GLY A 123 -2.88 -13.76 -11.48
C GLY A 123 -2.03 -13.62 -12.75
N SER A 124 -2.02 -12.45 -13.35
CA SER A 124 -1.33 -12.20 -14.60
C SER A 124 0.19 -12.05 -14.41
N TYR A 125 0.97 -12.49 -15.41
CA TYR A 125 2.44 -12.36 -15.38
C TYR A 125 2.94 -10.92 -15.30
N GLY A 126 2.15 -9.93 -15.69
CA GLY A 126 2.51 -8.52 -15.69
C GLY A 126 2.21 -7.79 -14.38
N ALA A 127 1.36 -8.35 -13.52
CA ALA A 127 0.92 -7.68 -12.31
C ALA A 127 1.98 -7.75 -11.19
N PRO A 128 2.14 -6.67 -10.41
CA PRO A 128 3.01 -6.68 -9.24
C PRO A 128 2.36 -7.40 -8.06
N ILE A 129 3.21 -7.77 -7.10
CA ILE A 129 2.80 -8.18 -5.76
C ILE A 129 3.30 -7.12 -4.78
N TYR A 130 2.38 -6.56 -3.99
CA TYR A 130 2.75 -5.68 -2.88
C TYR A 130 3.27 -6.50 -1.70
N THR A 131 4.57 -6.40 -1.44
CA THR A 131 5.14 -7.02 -0.24
C THR A 131 4.97 -6.11 0.96
N SER A 132 4.64 -6.70 2.10
CA SER A 132 4.21 -5.96 3.29
C SER A 132 5.38 -5.59 4.20
N ILE A 133 5.48 -4.31 4.52
CA ILE A 133 6.26 -3.73 5.61
C ILE A 133 5.23 -3.09 6.57
N ASP A 134 4.40 -3.92 7.21
CA ASP A 134 3.31 -3.50 8.11
C ASP A 134 3.85 -3.09 9.49
N ASP A 135 4.78 -2.13 9.48
CA ASP A 135 5.53 -1.66 10.62
C ASP A 135 5.93 -0.18 10.45
N ASP A 136 6.58 0.37 11.50
CA ASP A 136 7.22 1.68 11.48
C ASP A 136 8.75 1.54 11.68
N PRO A 137 9.49 0.97 10.70
CA PRO A 137 10.92 0.74 10.85
C PRO A 137 11.68 2.05 11.01
N THR A 138 12.75 1.99 11.79
CA THR A 138 13.76 3.05 11.82
C THR A 138 14.53 3.07 10.51
N TYR A 139 15.22 4.19 10.21
CA TYR A 139 16.07 4.25 9.01
C TYR A 139 17.18 3.19 9.02
N GLU A 140 17.71 2.85 10.19
CA GLU A 140 18.72 1.80 10.32
C GLU A 140 18.14 0.42 10.00
N GLN A 141 16.95 0.09 10.52
CA GLN A 141 16.23 -1.15 10.16
C GLN A 141 15.87 -1.18 8.66
N TYR A 142 15.49 -0.02 8.11
CA TYR A 142 15.28 0.06 6.67
C TYR A 142 16.54 -0.34 5.89
N LYS A 143 17.70 0.25 6.20
CA LYS A 143 18.95 -0.05 5.49
C LYS A 143 19.41 -1.49 5.65
N GLN A 144 19.30 -2.01 6.87
CA GLN A 144 19.88 -3.32 7.21
C GLN A 144 18.97 -4.49 6.87
N GLN A 145 17.66 -4.28 6.83
CA GLN A 145 16.68 -5.36 6.69
C GLN A 145 15.66 -5.11 5.57
N VAL A 146 14.95 -3.96 5.58
CA VAL A 146 13.88 -3.69 4.61
C VAL A 146 14.42 -3.55 3.19
N ALA A 147 15.43 -2.71 2.96
CA ALA A 147 16.00 -2.53 1.63
C ALA A 147 16.62 -3.84 1.07
N PRO A 148 17.39 -4.64 1.82
CA PRO A 148 17.78 -5.98 1.40
C PRO A 148 16.60 -6.89 1.10
N TYR A 149 15.53 -6.87 1.92
CA TYR A 149 14.33 -7.65 1.69
C TYR A 149 13.66 -7.29 0.35
N LEU A 150 13.52 -6.00 0.05
CA LEU A 150 12.97 -5.53 -1.22
C LEU A 150 13.86 -5.94 -2.41
N ARG A 151 15.21 -5.89 -2.27
CA ARG A 151 16.13 -6.41 -3.29
C ARG A 151 15.94 -7.91 -3.52
N GLY A 152 15.62 -8.68 -2.48
CA GLY A 152 15.26 -10.09 -2.59
C GLY A 152 14.00 -10.30 -3.44
N TRP A 153 12.98 -9.46 -3.27
CA TRP A 153 11.77 -9.47 -4.09
C TRP A 153 12.10 -9.14 -5.56
N GLU A 154 12.86 -8.08 -5.81
CA GLU A 154 13.26 -7.68 -7.16
C GLU A 154 14.13 -8.73 -7.87
N ALA A 155 14.97 -9.44 -7.12
CA ALA A 155 15.78 -10.53 -7.68
C ALA A 155 14.92 -11.68 -8.24
N VAL A 156 13.70 -11.86 -7.72
CA VAL A 156 12.77 -12.93 -8.18
C VAL A 156 11.76 -12.41 -9.19
N LEU A 157 11.10 -11.29 -8.90
CA LEU A 157 10.02 -10.76 -9.73
C LEU A 157 10.47 -9.73 -10.76
N GLY A 158 11.62 -9.10 -10.54
CA GLY A 158 12.05 -7.88 -11.23
C GLY A 158 11.39 -6.64 -10.65
N HIS A 159 12.02 -5.49 -10.89
CA HIS A 159 11.62 -4.19 -10.37
C HIS A 159 10.14 -3.87 -10.68
N GLN A 160 9.71 -4.03 -11.93
CA GLN A 160 8.36 -3.65 -12.38
C GLN A 160 7.22 -4.45 -11.72
N ARG A 161 7.52 -5.62 -11.13
CA ARG A 161 6.53 -6.47 -10.46
C ARG A 161 6.67 -6.49 -8.94
N THR A 162 7.54 -5.64 -8.41
CA THR A 162 7.71 -5.47 -6.96
C THR A 162 6.94 -4.26 -6.48
N GLY A 163 5.84 -4.50 -5.77
CA GLY A 163 5.09 -3.50 -5.03
C GLY A 163 5.51 -3.46 -3.55
N VAL A 164 5.30 -2.34 -2.89
CA VAL A 164 5.66 -2.12 -1.49
C VAL A 164 4.45 -1.58 -0.73
N TYR A 165 3.99 -2.31 0.29
CA TYR A 165 3.05 -1.82 1.29
C TYR A 165 3.81 -1.36 2.51
N ALA A 166 3.76 -0.07 2.83
CA ALA A 166 4.54 0.52 3.93
C ALA A 166 3.98 1.87 4.37
N ASN A 167 4.54 2.42 5.45
CA ASN A 167 4.29 3.81 5.83
C ASN A 167 5.00 4.80 4.88
N SER A 168 4.63 6.09 4.95
CA SER A 168 5.13 7.13 4.06
C SER A 168 6.65 7.31 4.12
N LYS A 169 7.26 7.13 5.29
CA LYS A 169 8.73 7.26 5.47
C LYS A 169 9.47 6.14 4.74
N THR A 170 9.00 4.92 4.90
CA THR A 170 9.58 3.76 4.23
C THR A 170 9.41 3.84 2.71
N ILE A 171 8.26 4.34 2.23
CA ILE A 171 8.04 4.61 0.80
C ILE A 171 9.03 5.66 0.28
N GLU A 172 9.24 6.77 1.03
CA GLU A 172 10.23 7.78 0.64
C GLU A 172 11.63 7.18 0.50
N TRP A 173 12.09 6.38 1.47
CA TRP A 173 13.39 5.73 1.40
C TRP A 173 13.48 4.72 0.26
N ALA A 174 12.44 3.91 0.04
CA ALA A 174 12.40 2.96 -1.06
C ALA A 174 12.45 3.66 -2.43
N THR A 175 11.73 4.78 -2.60
CA THR A 175 11.79 5.58 -3.83
C THR A 175 13.16 6.22 -4.05
N GLN A 176 13.82 6.70 -3.01
CA GLN A 176 15.18 7.25 -3.09
C GLN A 176 16.21 6.18 -3.50
N ASP A 177 16.05 4.95 -3.01
CA ASP A 177 16.92 3.81 -3.34
C ASP A 177 16.56 3.13 -4.68
N GLY A 178 15.49 3.57 -5.36
CA GLY A 178 14.99 2.95 -6.59
C GLY A 178 14.45 1.54 -6.40
N LEU A 179 13.86 1.23 -5.24
CA LEU A 179 13.29 -0.08 -4.87
C LEU A 179 11.77 -0.04 -4.92
N GLY A 180 11.19 -1.04 -5.61
CA GLY A 180 9.76 -1.11 -5.84
C GLY A 180 9.26 -0.11 -6.89
N SER A 181 8.22 -0.49 -7.64
CA SER A 181 7.62 0.36 -8.67
C SER A 181 6.16 0.71 -8.40
N TYR A 182 5.55 0.06 -7.43
CA TYR A 182 4.20 0.34 -6.95
C TYR A 182 4.21 0.52 -5.44
N PHE A 183 3.46 1.50 -4.92
CA PHE A 183 3.44 1.82 -3.50
C PHE A 183 2.02 1.87 -2.97
N TRP A 184 1.78 1.14 -1.88
CA TRP A 184 0.53 1.15 -1.13
C TRP A 184 0.86 1.62 0.29
N GLN A 185 0.33 2.78 0.66
CA GLN A 185 0.62 3.39 1.95
C GLN A 185 -0.39 2.98 3.01
N HIS A 186 0.12 2.67 4.21
CA HIS A 186 -0.68 2.66 5.44
C HIS A 186 -0.37 3.90 6.30
N ASN A 187 -1.29 4.22 7.24
CA ASN A 187 -1.17 5.41 8.08
C ASN A 187 -0.39 5.18 9.39
N TRP A 188 -0.08 3.97 9.71
CA TRP A 188 0.72 3.59 10.85
C TRP A 188 2.15 4.10 10.65
N GLY A 189 2.60 5.01 11.55
CA GLY A 189 3.88 5.71 11.38
C GLY A 189 3.95 6.72 10.22
N SER A 190 2.82 7.05 9.56
CA SER A 190 2.77 8.09 8.53
C SER A 190 2.35 9.44 9.12
N PRO A 191 3.21 10.47 9.11
CA PRO A 191 2.89 11.79 9.66
C PRO A 191 1.65 12.39 9.00
N GLY A 192 0.70 12.87 9.82
CA GLY A 192 -0.52 13.54 9.34
C GLY A 192 -1.47 12.68 8.52
N LYS A 193 -1.18 11.38 8.34
CA LYS A 193 -1.97 10.47 7.49
C LYS A 193 -2.13 10.98 6.05
N ILE A 194 -1.15 11.72 5.56
CA ILE A 194 -1.15 12.26 4.20
C ILE A 194 -0.53 11.24 3.26
N ALA A 195 -1.18 11.01 2.11
CA ALA A 195 -0.67 10.11 1.10
C ALA A 195 0.66 10.62 0.52
N HIS A 196 1.65 9.74 0.46
CA HIS A 196 2.91 10.02 -0.20
C HIS A 196 2.68 10.22 -1.71
N ARG A 197 3.42 11.15 -2.33
CA ARG A 197 3.27 11.47 -3.76
C ARG A 197 3.44 10.28 -4.72
N ALA A 198 4.24 9.29 -4.33
CA ALA A 198 4.45 8.07 -5.11
C ALA A 198 3.42 6.97 -4.80
N ALA A 199 2.50 7.17 -3.84
CA ALA A 199 1.53 6.16 -3.50
C ALA A 199 0.52 5.94 -4.64
N HIS A 200 0.29 4.68 -4.98
CA HIS A 200 -0.73 4.24 -5.91
C HIS A 200 -2.03 3.89 -5.18
N LEU A 201 -1.88 3.40 -3.96
CA LEU A 201 -2.96 3.03 -3.04
C LEU A 201 -2.69 3.62 -1.66
N HIS A 202 -3.75 3.95 -0.93
CA HIS A 202 -3.68 4.46 0.44
C HIS A 202 -4.74 3.80 1.32
N GLN A 203 -4.31 3.04 2.32
CA GLN A 203 -5.18 2.47 3.34
C GLN A 203 -5.60 3.55 4.32
N VAL A 204 -6.89 3.85 4.36
CA VAL A 204 -7.45 5.00 5.09
C VAL A 204 -8.30 4.60 6.28
N GLU A 205 -8.89 3.40 6.26
CA GLU A 205 -9.66 2.84 7.38
C GLU A 205 -9.23 1.39 7.62
N ILE A 206 -9.12 1.01 8.89
CA ILE A 206 -8.72 -0.33 9.33
C ILE A 206 -9.81 -0.86 10.27
N ASP A 207 -10.32 -2.06 10.00
CA ASP A 207 -11.33 -2.79 10.81
C ASP A 207 -12.58 -1.97 11.17
N ALA A 208 -12.88 -0.90 10.40
CA ALA A 208 -13.99 0.01 10.71
C ALA A 208 -15.32 -0.42 10.08
N ARG A 209 -15.27 -1.31 9.10
CA ARG A 209 -16.45 -1.74 8.32
C ARG A 209 -16.49 -3.25 8.16
N SER A 210 -17.67 -3.73 7.77
CA SER A 210 -17.90 -5.13 7.43
C SER A 210 -18.67 -5.20 6.12
N VAL A 211 -18.28 -6.13 5.24
CA VAL A 211 -18.93 -6.43 3.96
C VAL A 211 -19.12 -7.95 3.89
N GLY A 212 -20.32 -8.40 3.58
CA GLY A 212 -20.64 -9.82 3.60
C GLY A 212 -20.36 -10.52 4.95
N GLY A 213 -20.44 -9.78 6.06
CA GLY A 213 -20.13 -10.29 7.40
C GLY A 213 -18.65 -10.39 7.74
N ILE A 214 -17.76 -9.96 6.86
CA ILE A 214 -16.30 -9.99 7.01
C ILE A 214 -15.81 -8.55 7.29
N GLY A 215 -14.96 -8.37 8.32
CA GLY A 215 -14.26 -7.11 8.57
C GLY A 215 -13.33 -6.76 7.40
N VAL A 216 -13.34 -5.51 6.97
CA VAL A 216 -12.58 -5.03 5.83
C VAL A 216 -11.86 -3.72 6.14
N ASP A 217 -10.69 -3.55 5.53
CA ASP A 217 -9.98 -2.30 5.44
C ASP A 217 -10.33 -1.57 4.14
N ILE A 218 -10.29 -0.24 4.18
CA ILE A 218 -10.65 0.61 3.04
C ILE A 218 -9.40 1.25 2.46
N ASN A 219 -9.24 1.11 1.15
CA ASN A 219 -8.09 1.59 0.41
C ASN A 219 -8.53 2.52 -0.72
N HIS A 220 -8.02 3.75 -0.72
CA HIS A 220 -8.22 4.70 -1.80
C HIS A 220 -7.29 4.38 -2.98
N ILE A 221 -7.83 4.40 -4.19
CA ILE A 221 -7.06 4.34 -5.43
C ILE A 221 -6.62 5.77 -5.76
N LEU A 222 -5.31 6.00 -5.86
CA LEU A 222 -4.73 7.32 -6.12
C LEU A 222 -4.19 7.47 -7.54
N GLN A 223 -3.87 6.37 -8.22
CA GLN A 223 -3.32 6.33 -9.56
C GLN A 223 -4.13 5.37 -10.45
N PRO A 224 -4.29 5.64 -11.76
CA PRO A 224 -5.05 4.76 -12.66
C PRO A 224 -4.43 3.37 -12.81
N GLN A 225 -3.10 3.29 -12.77
CA GLN A 225 -2.33 2.04 -12.78
C GLN A 225 -1.86 1.79 -11.35
N PHE A 226 -2.54 0.90 -10.63
CA PHE A 226 -2.26 0.59 -9.22
C PHE A 226 -1.88 -0.88 -9.00
N GLY A 227 -1.44 -1.56 -10.05
CA GLY A 227 -0.99 -2.96 -9.97
C GLY A 227 -2.12 -3.98 -9.99
N GLN A 228 -3.27 -3.60 -10.49
CA GLN A 228 -4.43 -4.48 -10.66
C GLN A 228 -4.21 -5.52 -11.75
N TRP A 229 -4.85 -6.65 -11.57
CA TRP A 229 -5.06 -7.68 -12.56
C TRP A 229 -6.52 -8.15 -12.55
N ASP A 230 -6.98 -8.67 -13.65
CA ASP A 230 -8.34 -9.10 -13.94
C ASP A 230 -8.35 -10.13 -15.09
#